data_ff18f8aa7c0ea38446beaa93832c74e2
#
_entry.id   ff18f8aa7c0ea38446beaa93832c74e2
#
_cell.length_a   1.000
_cell.length_b   1.000
_cell.length_c   1.000
_cell.angle_alpha   90.00
_cell.angle_beta   90.00
_cell.angle_gamma   90.00
#
_symmetry.space_group_name_H-M   'P 1'
#
loop_
_entity.id
_entity.type
_entity.pdbx_description
1 polymer ?
#
loop_
_entity_poly.entity_id
_entity_poly.type
_entity_poly.pdbx_seq_one_letter_code
_entity_poly.pdbx_strand_id
1 'polypeptide(L)'
;MLKEYNTIREIVGPLMLVEGVEGVKYNELVEIRQENGEVRSGKVLEINRDKALVQLFEASQGIKMATSKARFLGHGIELGVSEDMLGRVFDGMGRPRDGGAPIIPEMKLDINGQPINPVARDYPNEFIQTGISAIDGLNTLVRGQKLPVFSMSGMPHAELAAQIARQAKVLGSDAKFAVVFAAVGITFEEADFFISDFRKTGAIERAVMFINLANDPAVERISTPRMALTAAEYLAFEKDMHVLVITTDITNYAEALREVSAARKEVPGRRGYPGYMYTDLASMYERAGRIVGKKGSITQIPILTMPEDDKTHPIPDLTGYITEGQIIISRELYKKGVVPPIDVLPSLSRLKDKGIGKGKTREDHADTMNQLFSAYAQGKEAKELSSILGDAALTETDKKYAKFADEFEKQYVSQGFDVNRNIEETLDLGWKLLKILPKSELKRIRDEYIEKYLEKDEEEK
;
A
#
# COMPACT_ATOMS: atom_id res chain seq x y z
N MET A 1 31.73 5.72 22.24
CA MET A 1 32.96 5.12 21.69
C MET A 1 32.53 3.89 20.93
N LEU A 2 32.79 3.81 19.64
CA LEU A 2 32.43 2.63 18.83
C LEU A 2 33.28 1.44 19.30
N LYS A 3 32.63 0.35 19.69
CA LYS A 3 33.32 -0.86 20.19
C LYS A 3 33.47 -1.85 19.05
N GLU A 4 34.70 -2.36 18.87
CA GLU A 4 35.06 -3.36 17.84
C GLU A 4 35.51 -4.64 18.53
N TYR A 5 34.94 -5.77 18.11
CA TYR A 5 35.19 -7.09 18.69
C TYR A 5 35.73 -8.06 17.62
N ASN A 6 36.73 -8.84 17.99
CA ASN A 6 37.30 -9.92 17.18
C ASN A 6 36.88 -11.31 17.69
N THR A 7 35.85 -11.35 18.53
CA THR A 7 35.37 -12.56 19.21
C THR A 7 34.17 -13.21 18.49
N ILE A 8 34.24 -13.27 17.17
CA ILE A 8 33.26 -14.02 16.36
C ILE A 8 33.44 -15.50 16.62
N ARG A 9 32.44 -16.17 17.18
CA ARG A 9 32.50 -17.57 17.62
C ARG A 9 31.89 -18.55 16.66
N GLU A 10 30.80 -18.16 16.03
CA GLU A 10 30.03 -19.05 15.17
C GLU A 10 29.35 -18.26 14.07
N ILE A 11 29.25 -18.86 12.89
CA ILE A 11 28.46 -18.36 11.78
C ILE A 11 27.64 -19.53 11.24
N VAL A 12 26.29 -19.42 11.28
CA VAL A 12 25.37 -20.43 10.76
C VAL A 12 24.34 -19.75 9.86
N GLY A 13 24.45 -19.99 8.56
CA GLY A 13 23.62 -19.28 7.58
C GLY A 13 23.79 -17.76 7.70
N PRO A 14 22.70 -17.00 7.85
CA PRO A 14 22.77 -15.55 8.02
C PRO A 14 23.03 -15.08 9.45
N LEU A 15 23.27 -15.99 10.39
CA LEU A 15 23.45 -15.68 11.80
C LEU A 15 24.91 -15.76 12.23
N MET A 16 25.37 -14.77 12.99
CA MET A 16 26.71 -14.67 13.53
C MET A 16 26.66 -14.43 15.03
N LEU A 17 27.39 -15.23 15.82
CA LEU A 17 27.51 -15.06 17.25
C LEU A 17 28.81 -14.34 17.59
N VAL A 18 28.71 -13.23 18.33
CA VAL A 18 29.84 -12.46 18.87
C VAL A 18 29.81 -12.53 20.38
N GLU A 19 30.95 -12.90 21.00
CA GLU A 19 31.09 -13.03 22.46
C GLU A 19 31.88 -11.84 23.07
N GLY A 20 31.74 -11.66 24.38
CA GLY A 20 32.45 -10.62 25.12
C GLY A 20 31.96 -9.22 24.83
N VAL A 21 30.71 -9.07 24.36
CA VAL A 21 30.13 -7.77 24.05
C VAL A 21 29.59 -7.06 25.30
N GLU A 22 29.75 -5.74 25.34
CA GLU A 22 29.24 -4.93 26.45
C GLU A 22 28.47 -3.70 25.94
N GLY A 23 27.28 -3.44 26.53
CA GLY A 23 26.48 -2.26 26.25
C GLY A 23 25.90 -2.20 24.85
N VAL A 24 25.79 -3.37 24.19
CA VAL A 24 25.14 -3.55 22.91
C VAL A 24 23.62 -3.48 23.08
N LYS A 25 22.92 -2.95 22.08
CA LYS A 25 21.47 -2.79 22.10
C LYS A 25 20.79 -3.70 21.08
N TYR A 26 19.53 -4.06 21.34
CA TYR A 26 18.67 -4.75 20.35
C TYR A 26 18.51 -3.87 19.11
N ASN A 27 18.48 -4.51 17.93
CA ASN A 27 18.39 -3.87 16.61
C ASN A 27 19.57 -2.92 16.27
N GLU A 28 20.63 -2.93 17.05
CA GLU A 28 21.84 -2.17 16.78
C GLU A 28 22.51 -2.65 15.49
N LEU A 29 22.93 -1.71 14.66
CA LEU A 29 23.64 -1.99 13.41
C LEU A 29 25.07 -2.43 13.72
N VAL A 30 25.54 -3.45 13.00
CA VAL A 30 26.88 -4.02 13.14
C VAL A 30 27.56 -4.05 11.79
N GLU A 31 28.76 -3.49 11.70
CA GLU A 31 29.66 -3.65 10.56
C GLU A 31 30.61 -4.82 10.80
N ILE A 32 30.70 -5.72 9.85
CA ILE A 32 31.64 -6.83 9.85
C ILE A 32 32.75 -6.51 8.85
N ARG A 33 33.93 -6.15 9.36
CA ARG A 33 35.09 -5.80 8.56
C ARG A 33 35.97 -7.02 8.36
N GLN A 34 36.22 -7.37 7.11
CA GLN A 34 37.09 -8.46 6.73
C GLN A 34 38.53 -7.95 6.50
N GLU A 35 39.50 -8.86 6.53
CA GLU A 35 40.91 -8.57 6.31
C GLU A 35 41.21 -7.96 4.92
N ASN A 36 40.41 -8.33 3.92
CA ASN A 36 40.52 -7.80 2.56
C ASN A 36 39.93 -6.38 2.39
N GLY A 37 39.44 -5.77 3.48
CA GLY A 37 38.78 -4.46 3.48
C GLY A 37 37.32 -4.49 3.13
N GLU A 38 36.72 -5.62 2.80
CA GLU A 38 35.32 -5.78 2.58
C GLU A 38 34.55 -5.55 3.89
N VAL A 39 33.46 -4.78 3.81
CA VAL A 39 32.57 -4.52 4.94
C VAL A 39 31.21 -5.09 4.62
N ARG A 40 30.70 -5.93 5.51
CA ARG A 40 29.31 -6.41 5.48
C ARG A 40 28.54 -5.83 6.65
N SER A 41 27.23 -5.84 6.55
CA SER A 41 26.38 -5.26 7.57
C SER A 41 25.50 -6.33 8.20
N GLY A 42 25.06 -6.07 9.44
CA GLY A 42 24.12 -6.89 10.16
C GLY A 42 23.44 -6.10 11.27
N LYS A 43 22.49 -6.71 11.91
CA LYS A 43 21.82 -6.14 13.09
C LYS A 43 21.78 -7.13 14.24
N VAL A 44 21.81 -6.60 15.45
CA VAL A 44 21.65 -7.40 16.69
C VAL A 44 20.22 -7.90 16.78
N LEU A 45 20.06 -9.22 16.85
CA LEU A 45 18.77 -9.89 17.05
C LEU A 45 18.50 -10.22 18.51
N GLU A 46 19.51 -10.70 19.19
CA GLU A 46 19.40 -11.18 20.57
C GLU A 46 20.65 -10.86 21.34
N ILE A 47 20.47 -10.56 22.61
CA ILE A 47 21.56 -10.34 23.55
C ILE A 47 21.34 -11.27 24.75
N ASN A 48 22.31 -12.12 25.00
CA ASN A 48 22.32 -13.01 26.17
C ASN A 48 23.61 -12.82 26.95
N ARG A 49 23.53 -12.08 28.05
CA ARG A 49 24.68 -11.66 28.88
C ARG A 49 25.70 -10.90 28.04
N ASP A 50 26.86 -11.49 27.80
CA ASP A 50 27.98 -10.95 27.02
C ASP A 50 28.03 -11.47 25.58
N LYS A 51 26.94 -12.07 25.08
CA LYS A 51 26.83 -12.60 23.72
C LYS A 51 25.78 -11.86 22.94
N ALA A 52 26.13 -11.45 21.72
CA ALA A 52 25.19 -10.88 20.77
C ALA A 52 25.03 -11.81 19.56
N LEU A 53 23.78 -12.15 19.25
CA LEU A 53 23.43 -12.81 18.01
C LEU A 53 23.13 -11.73 16.96
N VAL A 54 23.92 -11.73 15.90
CA VAL A 54 23.84 -10.75 14.81
C VAL A 54 23.30 -11.43 13.56
N GLN A 55 22.29 -10.84 12.96
CA GLN A 55 21.80 -11.23 11.64
C GLN A 55 22.54 -10.44 10.58
N LEU A 56 23.21 -11.15 9.67
CA LEU A 56 23.88 -10.56 8.51
C LEU A 56 22.86 -10.16 7.44
N PHE A 57 23.09 -9.05 6.77
CA PHE A 57 22.25 -8.59 5.66
C PHE A 57 22.67 -9.23 4.35
N GLU A 58 23.98 -9.47 4.18
CA GLU A 58 24.55 -10.13 3.02
C GLU A 58 24.90 -11.60 3.35
N ALA A 59 25.23 -12.37 2.31
CA ALA A 59 25.62 -13.77 2.50
C ALA A 59 26.87 -13.91 3.41
N SER A 60 26.85 -14.89 4.28
CA SER A 60 27.96 -15.15 5.22
C SER A 60 29.19 -15.82 4.58
N GLN A 61 29.07 -16.25 3.31
CA GLN A 61 30.15 -16.91 2.60
C GLN A 61 31.39 -16.02 2.49
N GLY A 62 32.54 -16.58 2.79
CA GLY A 62 33.83 -15.87 2.73
C GLY A 62 34.22 -15.11 4.00
N ILE A 63 33.33 -14.96 4.98
CA ILE A 63 33.69 -14.35 6.29
C ILE A 63 34.62 -15.30 7.05
N LYS A 64 35.82 -14.84 7.33
CA LYS A 64 36.79 -15.57 8.16
C LYS A 64 36.64 -15.15 9.62
N MET A 65 36.11 -16.03 10.47
CA MET A 65 35.89 -15.72 11.88
C MET A 65 37.15 -15.26 12.62
N ALA A 66 38.32 -15.84 12.28
CA ALA A 66 39.58 -15.56 12.96
C ALA A 66 40.15 -14.15 12.69
N THR A 67 39.82 -13.53 11.54
CA THR A 67 40.40 -12.26 11.10
C THR A 67 39.41 -11.15 10.95
N SER A 68 38.13 -11.49 10.88
CA SER A 68 37.04 -10.49 10.77
C SER A 68 36.75 -9.84 12.13
N LYS A 69 36.30 -8.61 12.10
CA LYS A 69 35.96 -7.81 13.26
C LYS A 69 34.50 -7.31 13.17
N ALA A 70 33.78 -7.44 14.28
CA ALA A 70 32.44 -6.92 14.41
C ALA A 70 32.47 -5.56 15.14
N ARG A 71 31.99 -4.50 14.49
CA ARG A 71 31.91 -3.15 15.02
C ARG A 71 30.46 -2.78 15.25
N PHE A 72 30.07 -2.58 16.50
CA PHE A 72 28.74 -2.14 16.90
C PHE A 72 28.66 -0.62 16.82
N LEU A 73 27.61 -0.10 16.15
CA LEU A 73 27.50 1.32 15.81
C LEU A 73 26.78 2.17 16.86
N GLY A 74 26.11 1.54 17.83
CA GLY A 74 25.39 2.23 18.92
C GLY A 74 23.99 2.72 18.54
N HIS A 75 23.58 2.55 17.30
CA HIS A 75 22.26 2.92 16.77
C HIS A 75 21.71 1.83 15.84
N GLY A 76 20.40 1.87 15.59
CA GLY A 76 19.73 0.99 14.65
C GLY A 76 19.96 1.40 13.19
N ILE A 77 19.18 0.82 12.28
CA ILE A 77 19.19 1.22 10.87
C ILE A 77 18.54 2.60 10.77
N GLU A 78 19.26 3.56 10.22
CA GLU A 78 18.80 4.92 9.99
C GLU A 78 18.70 5.24 8.50
N LEU A 79 17.73 6.06 8.13
CA LEU A 79 17.62 6.67 6.81
C LEU A 79 18.02 8.15 6.91
N GLY A 80 18.96 8.56 6.06
CA GLY A 80 19.21 9.97 5.83
C GLY A 80 18.13 10.56 4.94
N VAL A 81 17.40 11.56 5.43
CA VAL A 81 16.25 12.16 4.73
C VAL A 81 16.52 13.61 4.33
N SER A 82 16.01 13.99 3.18
CA SER A 82 16.03 15.34 2.60
C SER A 82 14.92 15.47 1.57
N GLU A 83 14.47 16.68 1.24
CA GLU A 83 13.57 16.90 0.09
C GLU A 83 14.20 16.47 -1.25
N ASP A 84 15.53 16.41 -1.34
CA ASP A 84 16.25 15.92 -2.52
C ASP A 84 16.01 14.43 -2.82
N MET A 85 15.31 13.71 -1.96
CA MET A 85 14.81 12.36 -2.24
C MET A 85 13.70 12.34 -3.30
N LEU A 86 12.98 13.43 -3.49
CA LEU A 86 11.96 13.52 -4.54
C LEU A 86 12.62 13.39 -5.92
N GLY A 87 12.01 12.63 -6.79
CA GLY A 87 12.55 12.33 -8.11
C GLY A 87 13.54 11.16 -8.14
N ARG A 88 13.87 10.56 -7.00
CA ARG A 88 14.95 9.58 -6.87
C ARG A 88 14.45 8.15 -6.66
N VAL A 89 15.31 7.21 -7.05
CA VAL A 89 15.09 5.76 -6.86
C VAL A 89 16.20 5.20 -5.96
N PHE A 90 15.78 4.51 -4.91
CA PHE A 90 16.65 3.90 -3.90
C PHE A 90 16.47 2.37 -3.87
N ASP A 91 17.45 1.67 -3.34
CA ASP A 91 17.31 0.26 -2.96
C ASP A 91 16.57 0.13 -1.60
N GLY A 92 16.36 -1.10 -1.15
CA GLY A 92 15.66 -1.38 0.09
C GLY A 92 16.40 -0.93 1.36
N MET A 93 17.66 -0.51 1.24
CA MET A 93 18.46 0.06 2.33
C MET A 93 18.65 1.57 2.22
N GLY A 94 17.94 2.23 1.29
CA GLY A 94 18.00 3.67 1.09
C GLY A 94 19.23 4.19 0.33
N ARG A 95 19.96 3.30 -0.35
CA ARG A 95 21.09 3.70 -1.21
C ARG A 95 20.58 4.05 -2.61
N PRO A 96 21.10 5.11 -3.27
CA PRO A 96 20.70 5.46 -4.63
C PRO A 96 20.88 4.29 -5.60
N ARG A 97 19.82 3.99 -6.38
CA ARG A 97 19.79 2.95 -7.42
C ARG A 97 19.66 3.53 -8.82
N ASP A 98 19.46 4.82 -8.93
CA ASP A 98 19.29 5.57 -10.18
C ASP A 98 20.58 6.08 -10.80
N GLY A 99 21.74 5.73 -10.24
CA GLY A 99 23.04 6.24 -10.66
C GLY A 99 23.36 7.66 -10.22
N GLY A 100 22.45 8.30 -9.48
CA GLY A 100 22.66 9.64 -8.92
C GLY A 100 23.58 9.65 -7.70
N ALA A 101 24.04 10.84 -7.31
CA ALA A 101 24.86 11.03 -6.12
C ALA A 101 24.09 10.64 -4.83
N PRO A 102 24.80 10.23 -3.76
CA PRO A 102 24.20 10.05 -2.44
C PRO A 102 23.50 11.32 -1.99
N ILE A 103 22.36 11.17 -1.31
CA ILE A 103 21.63 12.29 -0.72
C ILE A 103 22.44 12.88 0.45
N ILE A 104 22.53 14.19 0.50
CA ILE A 104 23.04 14.90 1.67
C ILE A 104 21.87 15.03 2.64
N PRO A 105 21.87 14.29 3.77
CA PRO A 105 20.72 14.28 4.65
C PRO A 105 20.60 15.56 5.47
N GLU A 106 19.38 16.10 5.56
CA GLU A 106 19.07 17.15 6.54
C GLU A 106 19.01 16.57 7.96
N MET A 107 18.51 15.33 8.07
CA MET A 107 18.53 14.57 9.33
C MET A 107 18.62 13.07 9.07
N LYS A 108 18.93 12.31 10.12
CA LYS A 108 18.92 10.85 10.11
C LYS A 108 17.85 10.36 11.06
N LEU A 109 16.99 9.46 10.58
CA LEU A 109 15.85 8.93 11.33
C LEU A 109 15.93 7.41 11.42
N ASP A 110 15.62 6.86 12.59
CA ASP A 110 15.48 5.40 12.77
C ASP A 110 14.30 4.88 11.94
N ILE A 111 14.55 3.87 11.12
CA ILE A 111 13.53 3.31 10.21
C ILE A 111 12.39 2.57 10.92
N ASN A 112 12.59 2.15 12.17
CA ASN A 112 11.52 1.51 12.93
C ASN A 112 10.37 2.47 13.21
N GLY A 113 10.66 3.76 13.37
CA GLY A 113 9.65 4.78 13.60
C GLY A 113 8.78 4.50 14.84
N GLN A 114 7.69 5.22 14.93
CA GLN A 114 6.69 5.01 15.99
C GLN A 114 5.27 5.11 15.39
N PRO A 115 4.33 4.24 15.79
CA PRO A 115 2.92 4.46 15.53
C PRO A 115 2.49 5.85 16.01
N ILE A 116 1.61 6.52 15.26
CA ILE A 116 1.07 7.81 15.67
C ILE A 116 0.29 7.62 16.97
N ASN A 117 0.60 8.42 17.98
CA ASN A 117 -0.13 8.40 19.26
C ASN A 117 -1.63 8.62 19.02
N PRO A 118 -2.51 7.72 19.48
CA PRO A 118 -3.95 7.84 19.27
C PRO A 118 -4.56 9.18 19.71
N VAL A 119 -4.04 9.77 20.78
CA VAL A 119 -4.51 11.09 21.28
C VAL A 119 -4.10 12.24 20.36
N ALA A 120 -3.01 12.09 19.62
CA ALA A 120 -2.53 13.09 18.67
C ALA A 120 -3.15 12.94 17.28
N ARG A 121 -3.93 11.89 17.03
CA ARG A 121 -4.56 11.67 15.72
C ARG A 121 -5.67 12.68 15.46
N ASP A 122 -5.66 13.26 14.27
CA ASP A 122 -6.79 14.01 13.72
C ASP A 122 -7.67 13.10 12.85
N TYR A 123 -8.98 13.40 12.82
CA TYR A 123 -9.94 12.57 12.08
C TYR A 123 -9.79 12.75 10.56
N PRO A 124 -9.72 11.65 9.79
CA PRO A 124 -9.75 11.68 8.34
C PRO A 124 -11.09 12.24 7.83
N ASN A 125 -11.05 13.30 7.02
CA ASN A 125 -12.24 13.98 6.53
C ASN A 125 -12.10 14.65 5.16
N GLU A 126 -10.98 14.46 4.48
CA GLU A 126 -10.70 15.04 3.16
C GLU A 126 -10.62 13.95 2.11
N PHE A 127 -11.20 14.21 0.94
CA PHE A 127 -11.23 13.31 -0.20
C PHE A 127 -9.87 13.25 -0.90
N ILE A 128 -9.39 12.05 -1.17
CA ILE A 128 -8.29 11.82 -2.11
C ILE A 128 -8.88 11.25 -3.39
N GLN A 129 -8.74 11.98 -4.48
CA GLN A 129 -9.12 11.53 -5.80
C GLN A 129 -8.03 10.63 -6.37
N THR A 130 -8.37 9.36 -6.64
CA THR A 130 -7.47 8.41 -7.29
C THR A 130 -7.59 8.43 -8.81
N GLY A 131 -8.65 9.03 -9.34
CA GLY A 131 -8.98 9.04 -10.75
C GLY A 131 -9.59 7.74 -11.27
N ILE A 132 -9.98 6.83 -10.35
CA ILE A 132 -10.57 5.52 -10.65
C ILE A 132 -11.99 5.49 -10.10
N SER A 133 -12.98 5.42 -11.00
CA SER A 133 -14.41 5.52 -10.66
C SER A 133 -14.84 4.50 -9.62
N ALA A 134 -14.39 3.24 -9.71
CA ALA A 134 -14.73 2.18 -8.77
C ALA A 134 -14.21 2.45 -7.33
N ILE A 135 -13.14 3.23 -7.19
CA ILE A 135 -12.60 3.67 -5.90
C ILE A 135 -13.28 4.98 -5.49
N ASP A 136 -13.16 6.02 -6.29
CA ASP A 136 -13.59 7.37 -5.94
C ASP A 136 -15.09 7.47 -5.72
N GLY A 137 -15.87 6.78 -6.55
CA GLY A 137 -17.33 6.82 -6.48
C GLY A 137 -17.98 5.89 -5.45
N LEU A 138 -17.34 4.77 -5.09
CA LEU A 138 -17.97 3.72 -4.28
C LEU A 138 -17.19 3.34 -3.01
N ASN A 139 -15.87 3.41 -3.06
CA ASN A 139 -14.95 3.00 -2.00
C ASN A 139 -13.94 4.11 -1.69
N THR A 140 -14.43 5.31 -1.57
CA THR A 140 -13.67 6.56 -1.48
C THR A 140 -12.49 6.48 -0.53
N LEU A 141 -11.33 6.88 -1.01
CA LEU A 141 -10.11 7.04 -0.23
C LEU A 141 -10.13 8.38 0.51
N VAL A 142 -9.83 8.34 1.79
CA VAL A 142 -9.81 9.52 2.65
C VAL A 142 -8.38 9.82 3.11
N ARG A 143 -8.00 11.09 3.16
CA ARG A 143 -6.69 11.55 3.59
C ARG A 143 -6.36 11.07 5.00
N GLY A 144 -5.26 10.35 5.16
CA GLY A 144 -4.83 9.74 6.43
C GLY A 144 -5.36 8.33 6.66
N GLN A 145 -6.06 7.73 5.69
CA GLN A 145 -6.59 6.38 5.74
C GLN A 145 -5.54 5.33 5.35
N LYS A 146 -5.73 4.11 5.84
CA LYS A 146 -5.07 2.88 5.38
C LYS A 146 -6.09 2.04 4.61
N LEU A 147 -5.99 2.01 3.29
CA LEU A 147 -6.91 1.28 2.42
C LEU A 147 -6.14 0.26 1.57
N PRO A 148 -6.04 -1.00 1.99
CA PRO A 148 -5.30 -2.02 1.26
C PRO A 148 -6.02 -2.46 -0.02
N VAL A 149 -5.21 -2.94 -0.98
CA VAL A 149 -5.68 -3.64 -2.16
C VAL A 149 -5.36 -5.12 -2.02
N PHE A 150 -6.39 -5.96 -2.03
CA PHE A 150 -6.27 -7.41 -2.01
C PHE A 150 -6.33 -7.92 -3.45
N SER A 151 -5.16 -8.34 -3.93
CA SER A 151 -4.99 -8.88 -5.27
C SER A 151 -4.82 -10.40 -5.25
N MET A 152 -4.69 -10.97 -6.42
CA MET A 152 -4.43 -12.40 -6.65
C MET A 152 -3.24 -12.55 -7.59
N SER A 153 -2.59 -13.69 -7.56
CA SER A 153 -1.45 -13.96 -8.45
C SER A 153 -1.84 -13.79 -9.93
N GLY A 154 -1.02 -13.07 -10.68
CA GLY A 154 -1.22 -12.78 -12.10
C GLY A 154 -2.31 -11.74 -12.39
N MET A 155 -2.76 -10.99 -11.40
CA MET A 155 -3.69 -9.86 -11.60
C MET A 155 -2.92 -8.54 -11.77
N PRO A 156 -3.52 -7.54 -12.47
CA PRO A 156 -2.84 -6.30 -12.83
C PRO A 156 -2.79 -5.29 -11.69
N HIS A 157 -2.30 -5.71 -10.52
CA HIS A 157 -2.17 -4.83 -9.36
C HIS A 157 -0.99 -3.85 -9.49
N ALA A 158 0.03 -4.20 -10.28
CA ALA A 158 1.13 -3.30 -10.57
C ALA A 158 0.67 -2.10 -11.40
N GLU A 159 -0.11 -2.33 -12.45
CA GLU A 159 -0.70 -1.29 -13.29
C GLU A 159 -1.66 -0.40 -12.50
N LEU A 160 -2.47 -1.01 -11.60
CA LEU A 160 -3.35 -0.26 -10.71
C LEU A 160 -2.56 0.63 -9.74
N ALA A 161 -1.48 0.11 -9.14
CA ALA A 161 -0.59 0.87 -8.27
C ALA A 161 0.04 2.06 -8.99
N ALA A 162 0.56 1.84 -10.20
CA ALA A 162 1.14 2.89 -11.04
C ALA A 162 0.10 3.95 -11.41
N GLN A 163 -1.13 3.54 -11.79
CA GLN A 163 -2.22 4.46 -12.10
C GLN A 163 -2.58 5.35 -10.91
N ILE A 164 -2.76 4.78 -9.72
CA ILE A 164 -3.05 5.56 -8.50
C ILE A 164 -1.90 6.54 -8.20
N ALA A 165 -0.66 6.08 -8.27
CA ALA A 165 0.52 6.93 -8.02
C ALA A 165 0.60 8.13 -8.97
N ARG A 166 0.25 7.95 -10.25
CA ARG A 166 0.24 9.01 -11.26
C ARG A 166 -0.88 10.02 -11.05
N GLN A 167 -2.07 9.55 -10.67
CA GLN A 167 -3.31 10.31 -10.73
C GLN A 167 -3.74 10.90 -9.40
N ALA A 168 -3.33 10.30 -8.28
CA ALA A 168 -3.81 10.69 -6.97
C ALA A 168 -3.51 12.15 -6.61
N LYS A 169 -4.53 12.81 -6.04
CA LYS A 169 -4.44 14.19 -5.54
C LYS A 169 -5.48 14.46 -4.46
N VAL A 170 -5.21 15.44 -3.61
CA VAL A 170 -6.20 15.99 -2.67
C VAL A 170 -6.91 17.15 -3.35
N LEU A 171 -8.23 17.12 -3.39
CA LEU A 171 -9.03 18.21 -3.97
C LEU A 171 -9.12 19.39 -2.99
N GLY A 172 -9.05 20.62 -3.53
CA GLY A 172 -9.22 21.85 -2.75
C GLY A 172 -8.08 22.15 -1.76
N SER A 173 -6.92 21.54 -1.94
CA SER A 173 -5.72 21.79 -1.13
C SER A 173 -4.58 22.32 -1.98
N ASP A 174 -3.97 23.44 -1.55
CA ASP A 174 -2.75 23.98 -2.16
C ASP A 174 -1.47 23.32 -1.61
N ALA A 175 -1.61 22.39 -0.70
CA ALA A 175 -0.46 21.69 -0.12
C ALA A 175 0.20 20.77 -1.13
N LYS A 176 1.53 20.69 -1.06
CA LYS A 176 2.31 19.79 -1.90
C LYS A 176 1.87 18.34 -1.69
N PHE A 177 1.69 17.61 -2.76
CA PHE A 177 1.36 16.19 -2.76
C PHE A 177 2.56 15.37 -3.23
N ALA A 178 2.97 14.40 -2.44
CA ALA A 178 4.06 13.49 -2.77
C ALA A 178 3.60 12.02 -2.71
N VAL A 179 4.28 11.18 -3.46
CA VAL A 179 4.09 9.72 -3.45
C VAL A 179 5.38 9.07 -2.94
N VAL A 180 5.26 8.17 -1.98
CA VAL A 180 6.36 7.29 -1.59
C VAL A 180 5.99 5.88 -2.01
N PHE A 181 6.76 5.33 -2.94
CA PHE A 181 6.49 4.03 -3.54
C PHE A 181 7.50 3.00 -3.04
N ALA A 182 7.03 1.94 -2.41
CA ALA A 182 7.87 0.83 -1.92
C ALA A 182 7.51 -0.45 -2.68
N ALA A 183 8.43 -0.90 -3.53
CA ALA A 183 8.32 -2.20 -4.19
C ALA A 183 9.16 -3.24 -3.44
N VAL A 184 8.51 -4.30 -2.99
CA VAL A 184 9.04 -5.25 -2.01
C VAL A 184 9.11 -6.66 -2.64
N GLY A 185 10.32 -7.14 -2.90
CA GLY A 185 10.54 -8.48 -3.43
C GLY A 185 9.97 -8.69 -4.83
N ILE A 186 10.00 -7.65 -5.67
CA ILE A 186 9.45 -7.69 -7.03
C ILE A 186 10.46 -8.24 -8.04
N THR A 187 9.99 -8.61 -9.21
CA THR A 187 10.86 -9.03 -10.32
C THR A 187 11.57 -7.83 -10.95
N PHE A 188 12.60 -8.12 -11.75
CA PHE A 188 13.30 -7.06 -12.47
C PHE A 188 12.38 -6.36 -13.49
N GLU A 189 11.54 -7.12 -14.17
CA GLU A 189 10.56 -6.62 -15.15
C GLU A 189 9.54 -5.68 -14.50
N GLU A 190 9.03 -6.03 -13.33
CA GLU A 190 8.12 -5.14 -12.56
C GLU A 190 8.83 -3.86 -12.11
N ALA A 191 10.09 -3.96 -11.67
CA ALA A 191 10.87 -2.80 -11.28
C ALA A 191 11.10 -1.85 -12.46
N ASP A 192 11.46 -2.39 -13.62
CA ASP A 192 11.63 -1.62 -14.86
C ASP A 192 10.31 -0.98 -15.31
N PHE A 193 9.22 -1.73 -15.23
CA PHE A 193 7.88 -1.19 -15.50
C PHE A 193 7.58 0.04 -14.65
N PHE A 194 7.71 -0.03 -13.32
CA PHE A 194 7.41 1.08 -12.43
C PHE A 194 8.31 2.30 -12.70
N ILE A 195 9.62 2.09 -12.81
CA ILE A 195 10.59 3.17 -13.06
C ILE A 195 10.31 3.84 -14.41
N SER A 196 10.08 3.05 -15.44
CA SER A 196 9.81 3.54 -16.81
C SER A 196 8.48 4.28 -16.88
N ASP A 197 7.40 3.76 -16.25
CA ASP A 197 6.10 4.40 -16.20
C ASP A 197 6.16 5.75 -15.46
N PHE A 198 6.78 5.79 -14.29
CA PHE A 198 6.92 7.03 -13.51
C PHE A 198 7.75 8.09 -14.25
N ARG A 199 8.80 7.70 -14.95
CA ARG A 199 9.61 8.61 -15.77
C ARG A 199 8.84 9.11 -16.99
N LYS A 200 8.22 8.21 -17.73
CA LYS A 200 7.45 8.53 -18.94
C LYS A 200 6.29 9.49 -18.67
N THR A 201 5.64 9.33 -17.53
CA THR A 201 4.48 10.12 -17.15
C THR A 201 4.81 11.38 -16.36
N GLY A 202 6.08 11.57 -15.95
CA GLY A 202 6.49 12.67 -15.08
C GLY A 202 6.12 12.48 -13.60
N ALA A 203 5.48 11.37 -13.25
CA ALA A 203 5.10 11.09 -11.85
C ALA A 203 6.31 10.97 -10.92
N ILE A 204 7.48 10.65 -11.47
CA ILE A 204 8.74 10.54 -10.73
C ILE A 204 9.08 11.85 -10.00
N GLU A 205 8.80 13.01 -10.55
CA GLU A 205 9.17 14.32 -9.98
C GLU A 205 8.60 14.55 -8.59
N ARG A 206 7.44 13.96 -8.29
CA ARG A 206 6.78 14.02 -6.98
C ARG A 206 6.86 12.69 -6.20
N ALA A 207 7.69 11.77 -6.64
CA ALA A 207 7.80 10.45 -6.06
C ALA A 207 9.17 10.19 -5.43
N VAL A 208 9.18 9.40 -4.36
CA VAL A 208 10.36 8.75 -3.81
C VAL A 208 10.14 7.25 -3.97
N MET A 209 11.04 6.55 -4.65
CA MET A 209 10.89 5.12 -4.90
C MET A 209 11.94 4.30 -4.14
N PHE A 210 11.46 3.29 -3.41
CA PHE A 210 12.32 2.26 -2.80
C PHE A 210 12.05 0.93 -3.50
N ILE A 211 13.06 0.35 -4.12
CA ILE A 211 12.94 -0.87 -4.93
C ILE A 211 13.80 -1.98 -4.34
N ASN A 212 13.16 -3.02 -3.83
CA ASN A 212 13.79 -4.26 -3.42
C ASN A 212 13.41 -5.37 -4.42
N LEU A 213 14.39 -6.02 -4.99
CA LEU A 213 14.19 -7.10 -5.96
C LEU A 213 14.01 -8.46 -5.26
N ALA A 214 13.48 -9.42 -5.99
CA ALA A 214 13.25 -10.78 -5.49
C ALA A 214 14.54 -11.51 -5.11
N ASN A 215 15.68 -11.15 -5.73
CA ASN A 215 17.00 -11.70 -5.42
C ASN A 215 17.79 -10.92 -4.36
N ASP A 216 17.26 -9.79 -3.88
CA ASP A 216 17.87 -9.04 -2.80
C ASP A 216 17.64 -9.77 -1.44
N PRO A 217 18.49 -9.56 -0.42
CA PRO A 217 18.39 -10.25 0.88
C PRO A 217 17.06 -10.03 1.58
N ALA A 218 16.59 -11.05 2.33
CA ALA A 218 15.34 -10.98 3.08
C ALA A 218 15.30 -9.82 4.11
N VAL A 219 16.45 -9.49 4.71
CA VAL A 219 16.54 -8.38 5.67
C VAL A 219 16.35 -7.02 4.99
N GLU A 220 16.89 -6.85 3.80
CA GLU A 220 16.65 -5.67 2.98
C GLU A 220 15.16 -5.56 2.61
N ARG A 221 14.54 -6.69 2.26
CA ARG A 221 13.10 -6.77 1.97
C ARG A 221 12.24 -6.32 3.15
N ILE A 222 12.60 -6.73 4.38
CA ILE A 222 11.91 -6.29 5.61
C ILE A 222 12.14 -4.80 5.90
N SER A 223 13.30 -4.26 5.52
CA SER A 223 13.63 -2.85 5.75
C SER A 223 12.93 -1.90 4.77
N THR A 224 12.68 -2.33 3.54
CA THR A 224 12.13 -1.51 2.44
C THR A 224 10.88 -0.72 2.80
N PRO A 225 9.78 -1.31 3.31
CA PRO A 225 8.59 -0.54 3.67
C PRO A 225 8.84 0.39 4.85
N ARG A 226 9.77 0.06 5.75
CA ARG A 226 10.15 0.94 6.87
C ARG A 226 10.93 2.16 6.41
N MET A 227 11.85 1.98 5.43
CA MET A 227 12.54 3.09 4.75
C MET A 227 11.54 4.04 4.10
N ALA A 228 10.59 3.49 3.35
CA ALA A 228 9.55 4.26 2.69
C ALA A 228 8.70 5.06 3.69
N LEU A 229 8.26 4.44 4.77
CA LEU A 229 7.47 5.12 5.81
C LEU A 229 8.28 6.21 6.52
N THR A 230 9.57 6.00 6.73
CA THR A 230 10.46 7.01 7.34
C THR A 230 10.63 8.23 6.43
N ALA A 231 10.82 8.02 5.14
CA ALA A 231 10.83 9.10 4.16
C ALA A 231 9.49 9.83 4.11
N ALA A 232 8.38 9.08 4.16
CA ALA A 232 7.03 9.65 4.18
C ALA A 232 6.76 10.50 5.44
N GLU A 233 7.18 10.05 6.62
CA GLU A 233 7.06 10.81 7.87
C GLU A 233 7.81 12.15 7.80
N TYR A 234 9.03 12.14 7.27
CA TYR A 234 9.79 13.36 7.08
C TYR A 234 9.08 14.34 6.12
N LEU A 235 8.67 13.86 4.94
CA LEU A 235 7.97 14.70 3.96
C LEU A 235 6.63 15.23 4.50
N ALA A 236 5.89 14.39 5.24
CA ALA A 236 4.60 14.76 5.78
C ALA A 236 4.71 15.71 6.97
N PHE A 237 5.52 15.36 7.97
CA PHE A 237 5.46 16.02 9.26
C PHE A 237 6.54 17.08 9.50
N GLU A 238 7.61 17.10 8.69
CA GLU A 238 8.64 18.14 8.71
C GLU A 238 8.54 19.09 7.50
N LYS A 239 7.95 18.63 6.37
CA LYS A 239 7.81 19.43 5.14
C LYS A 239 6.35 19.77 4.79
N ASP A 240 5.40 19.44 5.68
CA ASP A 240 3.97 19.74 5.53
C ASP A 240 3.32 19.22 4.24
N MET A 241 3.81 18.09 3.70
CA MET A 241 3.28 17.50 2.48
C MET A 241 2.15 16.50 2.76
N HIS A 242 1.25 16.34 1.79
CA HIS A 242 0.34 15.21 1.76
C HIS A 242 1.02 14.05 1.07
N VAL A 243 1.33 12.99 1.81
CA VAL A 243 2.10 11.86 1.31
C VAL A 243 1.20 10.64 1.16
N LEU A 244 1.15 10.10 -0.06
CA LEU A 244 0.55 8.81 -0.36
C LEU A 244 1.65 7.75 -0.40
N VAL A 245 1.59 6.78 0.50
CA VAL A 245 2.51 5.64 0.53
C VAL A 245 1.84 4.45 -0.14
N ILE A 246 2.43 3.94 -1.20
CA ILE A 246 2.01 2.71 -1.88
C ILE A 246 3.08 1.66 -1.64
N THR A 247 2.70 0.53 -1.04
CA THR A 247 3.62 -0.58 -0.78
C THR A 247 3.13 -1.83 -1.50
N THR A 248 3.94 -2.39 -2.37
CA THR A 248 3.67 -3.64 -3.10
C THR A 248 4.92 -4.51 -3.12
N ASP A 249 4.92 -5.79 -2.77
CA ASP A 249 3.84 -6.60 -2.27
C ASP A 249 4.05 -6.92 -0.78
N ILE A 250 3.02 -6.69 0.02
CA ILE A 250 3.06 -6.99 1.48
C ILE A 250 3.18 -8.51 1.73
N THR A 251 2.72 -9.33 0.77
CA THR A 251 2.92 -10.78 0.87
C THR A 251 4.39 -11.15 0.83
N ASN A 252 5.18 -10.53 -0.05
CA ASN A 252 6.63 -10.75 -0.11
C ASN A 252 7.33 -10.27 1.17
N TYR A 253 6.84 -9.19 1.78
CA TYR A 253 7.29 -8.75 3.10
C TYR A 253 7.05 -9.81 4.17
N ALA A 254 5.83 -10.35 4.25
CA ALA A 254 5.46 -11.36 5.23
C ALA A 254 6.24 -12.68 5.02
N GLU A 255 6.50 -13.06 3.76
CA GLU A 255 7.34 -14.21 3.43
C GLU A 255 8.79 -14.01 3.92
N ALA A 256 9.33 -12.79 3.79
CA ALA A 256 10.66 -12.49 4.33
C ALA A 256 10.68 -12.58 5.87
N LEU A 257 9.62 -12.14 6.56
CA LEU A 257 9.49 -12.34 8.00
C LEU A 257 9.46 -13.82 8.36
N ARG A 258 8.73 -14.65 7.59
CA ARG A 258 8.66 -16.10 7.80
C ARG A 258 10.03 -16.76 7.62
N GLU A 259 10.76 -16.39 6.56
CA GLU A 259 12.11 -16.88 6.30
C GLU A 259 13.08 -16.57 7.45
N VAL A 260 13.08 -15.31 7.90
CA VAL A 260 13.94 -14.87 9.02
C VAL A 260 13.56 -15.56 10.32
N SER A 261 12.28 -15.68 10.63
CA SER A 261 11.76 -16.37 11.83
C SER A 261 12.15 -17.85 11.82
N ALA A 262 12.03 -18.52 10.67
CA ALA A 262 12.45 -19.92 10.53
C ALA A 262 13.97 -20.09 10.72
N ALA A 263 14.78 -19.20 10.15
CA ALA A 263 16.24 -19.20 10.34
C ALA A 263 16.63 -19.03 11.82
N ARG A 264 15.86 -18.27 12.58
CA ARG A 264 16.02 -18.06 14.04
C ARG A 264 15.46 -19.19 14.89
N LYS A 265 14.83 -20.20 14.27
CA LYS A 265 14.16 -21.32 14.97
C LYS A 265 13.09 -20.85 15.97
N GLU A 266 12.42 -19.76 15.68
CA GLU A 266 11.30 -19.28 16.46
C GLU A 266 10.11 -20.25 16.36
N VAL A 267 9.28 -20.29 17.39
CA VAL A 267 8.07 -21.13 17.37
C VAL A 267 7.10 -20.54 16.33
N PRO A 268 6.75 -21.31 15.28
CA PRO A 268 5.89 -20.79 14.23
C PRO A 268 4.45 -20.59 14.72
N GLY A 269 3.84 -19.50 14.28
CA GLY A 269 2.41 -19.28 14.40
C GLY A 269 1.62 -19.92 13.24
N ARG A 270 0.44 -19.37 12.99
CA ARG A 270 -0.47 -19.85 11.93
C ARG A 270 0.23 -19.84 10.55
N ARG A 271 0.15 -20.95 9.81
CA ARG A 271 0.79 -21.17 8.50
C ARG A 271 2.31 -20.92 8.47
N GLY A 272 2.99 -21.02 9.60
CA GLY A 272 4.45 -20.87 9.69
C GLY A 272 4.94 -19.42 9.79
N TYR A 273 4.05 -18.44 9.86
CA TYR A 273 4.43 -17.04 10.08
C TYR A 273 4.81 -16.80 11.54
N PRO A 274 5.65 -15.80 11.83
CA PRO A 274 6.01 -15.47 13.20
C PRO A 274 4.81 -15.02 14.02
N GLY A 275 4.74 -15.39 15.30
CA GLY A 275 3.65 -15.02 16.19
C GLY A 275 3.47 -13.50 16.34
N TYR A 276 4.53 -12.72 16.12
CA TYR A 276 4.51 -11.25 16.19
C TYR A 276 4.11 -10.56 14.88
N MET A 277 3.74 -11.28 13.81
CA MET A 277 3.41 -10.68 12.51
C MET A 277 2.28 -9.63 12.61
N TYR A 278 1.28 -9.86 13.47
CA TYR A 278 0.22 -8.87 13.71
C TYR A 278 0.77 -7.54 14.22
N THR A 279 1.56 -7.60 15.29
CA THR A 279 2.16 -6.41 15.92
C THR A 279 3.13 -5.72 14.97
N ASP A 280 3.85 -6.48 14.17
CA ASP A 280 4.80 -5.95 13.19
C ASP A 280 4.09 -5.19 12.06
N LEU A 281 3.05 -5.78 11.46
CA LEU A 281 2.21 -5.11 10.46
C LEU A 281 1.50 -3.88 11.05
N ALA A 282 0.96 -4.01 12.28
CA ALA A 282 0.31 -2.90 12.96
C ALA A 282 1.29 -1.73 13.19
N SER A 283 2.53 -2.02 13.57
CA SER A 283 3.56 -0.99 13.78
C SER A 283 3.86 -0.17 12.52
N MET A 284 3.75 -0.77 11.35
CA MET A 284 3.92 -0.09 10.07
C MET A 284 2.64 0.67 9.65
N TYR A 285 1.49 0.00 9.68
CA TYR A 285 0.24 0.61 9.23
C TYR A 285 -0.19 1.79 10.11
N GLU A 286 0.05 1.71 11.41
CA GLU A 286 -0.28 2.78 12.36
C GLU A 286 0.65 4.01 12.29
N ARG A 287 1.64 4.02 11.41
CA ARG A 287 2.42 5.21 11.05
C ARG A 287 1.66 6.13 10.07
N ALA A 288 0.59 5.64 9.43
CA ALA A 288 -0.30 6.47 8.62
C ALA A 288 -1.28 7.27 9.47
N GLY A 289 -1.67 8.43 8.97
CA GLY A 289 -2.69 9.25 9.60
C GLY A 289 -2.45 10.75 9.44
N ARG A 290 -3.25 11.51 10.17
CA ARG A 290 -3.12 12.94 10.39
C ARG A 290 -2.80 13.19 11.85
N ILE A 291 -2.03 14.23 12.13
CA ILE A 291 -1.64 14.63 13.49
C ILE A 291 -2.21 16.03 13.76
N VAL A 292 -2.88 16.20 14.90
CA VAL A 292 -3.43 17.49 15.32
C VAL A 292 -2.32 18.55 15.33
N GLY A 293 -2.55 19.68 14.67
CA GLY A 293 -1.59 20.78 14.57
C GLY A 293 -0.52 20.63 13.48
N LYS A 294 -0.44 19.46 12.78
CA LYS A 294 0.41 19.29 11.59
C LYS A 294 -0.44 19.42 10.32
N LYS A 295 0.10 20.08 9.29
CA LYS A 295 -0.59 20.24 8.00
C LYS A 295 -0.45 19.00 7.13
N GLY A 296 0.68 18.32 7.19
CA GLY A 296 0.96 17.12 6.42
C GLY A 296 0.17 15.91 6.90
N SER A 297 0.19 14.85 6.10
CA SER A 297 -0.49 13.60 6.40
C SER A 297 0.13 12.44 5.64
N ILE A 298 -0.07 11.22 6.15
CA ILE A 298 0.32 9.98 5.48
C ILE A 298 -0.93 9.15 5.24
N THR A 299 -1.21 8.85 3.98
CA THR A 299 -2.23 7.90 3.54
C THR A 299 -1.52 6.66 3.01
N GLN A 300 -1.97 5.45 3.37
CA GLN A 300 -1.34 4.21 2.91
C GLN A 300 -2.27 3.39 2.04
N ILE A 301 -1.72 2.87 0.94
CA ILE A 301 -2.32 1.82 0.11
C ILE A 301 -1.36 0.63 0.09
N PRO A 302 -1.44 -0.26 1.11
CA PRO A 302 -0.71 -1.51 1.05
C PRO A 302 -1.38 -2.45 0.06
N ILE A 303 -0.61 -3.00 -0.86
CA ILE A 303 -1.07 -3.97 -1.86
C ILE A 303 -0.51 -5.33 -1.47
N LEU A 304 -1.34 -6.35 -1.46
CA LEU A 304 -0.97 -7.71 -1.16
C LEU A 304 -1.57 -8.69 -2.18
N THR A 305 -0.83 -9.74 -2.46
CA THR A 305 -1.30 -10.88 -3.24
C THR A 305 -1.77 -11.97 -2.28
N MET A 306 -3.06 -12.32 -2.36
CA MET A 306 -3.62 -13.38 -1.50
C MET A 306 -3.09 -14.75 -1.94
N PRO A 307 -2.33 -15.47 -1.08
CA PRO A 307 -1.94 -16.84 -1.39
C PRO A 307 -3.17 -17.73 -1.59
N GLU A 308 -3.17 -18.53 -2.66
CA GLU A 308 -4.29 -19.44 -3.02
C GLU A 308 -5.64 -18.73 -3.24
N ASP A 309 -5.63 -17.42 -3.51
CA ASP A 309 -6.81 -16.56 -3.61
C ASP A 309 -7.67 -16.57 -2.30
N ASP A 310 -7.06 -16.95 -1.16
CA ASP A 310 -7.71 -17.15 0.13
C ASP A 310 -7.69 -15.89 1.00
N LYS A 311 -8.87 -15.25 1.15
CA LYS A 311 -9.06 -14.08 2.03
C LYS A 311 -8.84 -14.38 3.51
N THR A 312 -8.93 -15.65 3.93
CA THR A 312 -8.74 -16.08 5.32
C THR A 312 -7.28 -16.42 5.64
N HIS A 313 -6.39 -16.30 4.65
CA HIS A 313 -4.95 -16.42 4.87
C HIS A 313 -4.45 -15.35 5.86
N PRO A 314 -3.47 -15.65 6.74
CA PRO A 314 -3.01 -14.70 7.76
C PRO A 314 -2.68 -13.29 7.25
N ILE A 315 -2.11 -13.16 6.07
CA ILE A 315 -1.70 -11.86 5.53
C ILE A 315 -2.90 -10.95 5.22
N PRO A 316 -3.87 -11.32 4.38
CA PRO A 316 -5.05 -10.49 4.14
C PRO A 316 -5.93 -10.37 5.40
N ASP A 317 -6.08 -11.43 6.20
CA ASP A 317 -6.87 -11.45 7.42
C ASP A 317 -6.37 -10.39 8.42
N LEU A 318 -5.09 -10.40 8.76
CA LEU A 318 -4.49 -9.43 9.67
C LEU A 318 -4.48 -8.01 9.08
N THR A 319 -4.16 -7.86 7.79
CA THR A 319 -4.18 -6.55 7.13
C THR A 319 -5.58 -5.94 7.16
N GLY A 320 -6.62 -6.70 6.83
CA GLY A 320 -8.02 -6.25 6.87
C GLY A 320 -8.49 -5.88 8.28
N TYR A 321 -7.91 -6.51 9.32
CA TYR A 321 -8.23 -6.23 10.72
C TYR A 321 -7.62 -4.91 11.21
N ILE A 322 -6.40 -4.60 10.78
CA ILE A 322 -5.66 -3.40 11.22
C ILE A 322 -6.11 -2.14 10.45
N THR A 323 -6.52 -2.30 9.19
CA THR A 323 -6.79 -1.19 8.27
C THR A 323 -8.27 -0.80 8.21
N GLU A 324 -8.59 0.29 7.51
CA GLU A 324 -9.95 0.83 7.44
C GLU A 324 -10.70 0.42 6.16
N GLY A 325 -10.60 -0.85 5.77
CA GLY A 325 -11.31 -1.43 4.63
C GLY A 325 -10.42 -2.26 3.72
N GLN A 326 -10.88 -2.53 2.51
CA GLN A 326 -10.13 -3.21 1.46
C GLN A 326 -10.75 -2.95 0.07
N ILE A 327 -9.90 -2.88 -0.94
CA ILE A 327 -10.28 -2.96 -2.36
C ILE A 327 -9.95 -4.38 -2.84
N ILE A 328 -10.91 -5.06 -3.43
CA ILE A 328 -10.75 -6.45 -3.91
C ILE A 328 -10.59 -6.45 -5.43
N ILE A 329 -9.53 -7.08 -5.92
CA ILE A 329 -9.33 -7.37 -7.34
C ILE A 329 -10.03 -8.70 -7.66
N SER A 330 -10.72 -8.78 -8.79
CA SER A 330 -11.50 -9.95 -9.21
C SER A 330 -10.92 -10.61 -10.45
N ARG A 331 -10.59 -11.89 -10.32
CA ARG A 331 -10.18 -12.72 -11.46
C ARG A 331 -11.31 -12.92 -12.47
N GLU A 332 -12.57 -12.97 -12.01
CA GLU A 332 -13.74 -13.09 -12.88
C GLU A 332 -13.90 -11.85 -13.77
N LEU A 333 -13.85 -10.65 -13.17
CA LEU A 333 -13.93 -9.39 -13.92
C LEU A 333 -12.75 -9.24 -14.89
N TYR A 334 -11.55 -9.64 -14.48
CA TYR A 334 -10.38 -9.61 -15.37
C TYR A 334 -10.56 -10.50 -16.60
N LYS A 335 -11.08 -11.73 -16.41
CA LYS A 335 -11.41 -12.64 -17.53
C LYS A 335 -12.47 -12.07 -18.47
N LYS A 336 -13.37 -11.22 -18.00
CA LYS A 336 -14.35 -10.48 -18.80
C LYS A 336 -13.76 -9.27 -19.53
N GLY A 337 -12.47 -8.95 -19.33
CA GLY A 337 -11.82 -7.79 -19.91
C GLY A 337 -12.11 -6.46 -19.17
N VAL A 338 -12.64 -6.52 -17.96
CA VAL A 338 -12.83 -5.32 -17.11
C VAL A 338 -11.49 -4.89 -16.53
N VAL A 339 -11.10 -3.63 -16.76
CA VAL A 339 -9.79 -3.10 -16.38
C VAL A 339 -9.92 -1.67 -15.83
N PRO A 340 -9.48 -1.38 -14.59
CA PRO A 340 -9.02 -2.31 -13.57
C PRO A 340 -10.15 -3.22 -13.06
N PRO A 341 -9.86 -4.48 -12.72
CA PRO A 341 -10.90 -5.46 -12.38
C PRO A 341 -11.29 -5.40 -10.90
N ILE A 342 -11.77 -4.25 -10.45
CA ILE A 342 -12.16 -4.01 -9.06
C ILE A 342 -13.56 -4.56 -8.80
N ASP A 343 -13.68 -5.52 -7.89
CA ASP A 343 -14.97 -6.02 -7.43
C ASP A 343 -15.51 -5.11 -6.33
N VAL A 344 -16.48 -4.30 -6.68
CA VAL A 344 -17.02 -3.26 -5.79
C VAL A 344 -17.90 -3.80 -4.66
N LEU A 345 -18.52 -5.00 -4.83
CA LEU A 345 -19.42 -5.56 -3.82
C LEU A 345 -18.69 -6.01 -2.54
N PRO A 346 -17.58 -6.80 -2.61
CA PRO A 346 -16.81 -7.17 -1.43
C PRO A 346 -15.80 -6.09 -1.01
N SER A 347 -15.62 -5.04 -1.80
CA SER A 347 -14.76 -3.91 -1.46
C SER A 347 -15.46 -2.99 -0.46
N LEU A 348 -14.69 -2.42 0.45
CA LEU A 348 -15.20 -1.54 1.51
C LEU A 348 -14.17 -0.49 1.90
N SER A 349 -14.57 0.77 1.94
CA SER A 349 -13.87 1.82 2.67
C SER A 349 -14.72 2.25 3.87
N ARG A 350 -14.22 1.98 5.09
CA ARG A 350 -14.96 2.30 6.33
C ARG A 350 -15.06 3.80 6.61
N LEU A 351 -14.19 4.59 5.99
CA LEU A 351 -14.14 6.04 6.18
C LEU A 351 -14.76 6.83 5.02
N LYS A 352 -15.30 6.17 4.00
CA LYS A 352 -15.83 6.80 2.78
C LYS A 352 -16.78 7.97 3.05
N ASP A 353 -17.71 7.80 3.99
CA ASP A 353 -18.72 8.82 4.32
C ASP A 353 -18.11 10.11 4.90
N LYS A 354 -16.88 10.04 5.42
CA LYS A 354 -16.15 11.19 5.95
C LYS A 354 -15.50 12.05 4.86
N GLY A 355 -15.22 11.46 3.71
CA GLY A 355 -14.55 12.13 2.57
C GLY A 355 -15.48 12.71 1.52
N ILE A 356 -16.79 12.46 1.57
CA ILE A 356 -17.73 12.79 0.50
C ILE A 356 -18.79 13.81 0.92
N GLY A 357 -19.50 14.37 -0.04
CA GLY A 357 -20.61 15.29 0.14
C GLY A 357 -20.26 16.76 -0.12
N LYS A 358 -21.18 17.65 0.22
CA LYS A 358 -21.07 19.09 -0.02
C LYS A 358 -19.78 19.69 0.55
N GLY A 359 -19.03 20.38 -0.29
CA GLY A 359 -17.75 21.01 0.08
C GLY A 359 -16.52 20.08 0.03
N LYS A 360 -16.70 18.80 -0.32
CA LYS A 360 -15.62 17.81 -0.46
C LYS A 360 -15.62 17.17 -1.85
N THR A 361 -16.76 16.63 -2.24
CA THR A 361 -17.09 16.13 -3.57
C THR A 361 -18.36 16.85 -4.06
N ARG A 362 -19.39 16.13 -4.48
CA ARG A 362 -20.68 16.68 -4.86
C ARG A 362 -21.75 16.27 -3.85
N GLU A 363 -22.78 17.11 -3.67
CA GLU A 363 -23.80 16.90 -2.63
C GLU A 363 -24.62 15.61 -2.78
N ASP A 364 -24.78 15.10 -4.01
CA ASP A 364 -25.49 13.86 -4.32
C ASP A 364 -24.64 12.60 -4.19
N HIS A 365 -23.33 12.72 -3.92
CA HIS A 365 -22.39 11.60 -3.98
C HIS A 365 -22.82 10.41 -3.10
N ALA A 366 -23.23 10.67 -1.86
CA ALA A 366 -23.62 9.58 -0.95
C ALA A 366 -24.86 8.82 -1.45
N ASP A 367 -25.86 9.54 -1.93
CA ASP A 367 -27.10 8.96 -2.44
C ASP A 367 -26.82 8.17 -3.74
N THR A 368 -26.07 8.78 -4.67
CA THR A 368 -25.66 8.14 -5.94
C THR A 368 -24.85 6.87 -5.68
N MET A 369 -23.85 6.92 -4.80
CA MET A 369 -23.06 5.77 -4.38
C MET A 369 -23.92 4.62 -3.87
N ASN A 370 -24.83 4.89 -2.95
CA ASN A 370 -25.71 3.89 -2.34
C ASN A 370 -26.67 3.27 -3.38
N GLN A 371 -27.16 4.07 -4.32
CA GLN A 371 -28.04 3.59 -5.38
C GLN A 371 -27.29 2.71 -6.40
N LEU A 372 -26.10 3.16 -6.85
CA LEU A 372 -25.27 2.37 -7.77
C LEU A 372 -24.89 1.04 -7.17
N PHE A 373 -24.44 1.02 -5.91
CA PHE A 373 -24.08 -0.21 -5.20
C PHE A 373 -25.28 -1.17 -5.10
N SER A 374 -26.45 -0.66 -4.69
CA SER A 374 -27.66 -1.47 -4.56
C SER A 374 -28.15 -2.01 -5.93
N ALA A 375 -28.11 -1.16 -6.96
CA ALA A 375 -28.52 -1.56 -8.30
C ALA A 375 -27.59 -2.64 -8.90
N TYR A 376 -26.29 -2.51 -8.67
CA TYR A 376 -25.33 -3.51 -9.12
C TYR A 376 -25.50 -4.84 -8.38
N ALA A 377 -25.73 -4.82 -7.07
CA ALA A 377 -26.00 -6.04 -6.29
C ALA A 377 -27.27 -6.76 -6.81
N GLN A 378 -28.37 -6.04 -7.01
CA GLN A 378 -29.59 -6.60 -7.58
C GLN A 378 -29.38 -7.14 -8.99
N GLY A 379 -28.57 -6.46 -9.81
CA GLY A 379 -28.24 -6.92 -11.15
C GLY A 379 -27.43 -8.22 -11.15
N LYS A 380 -26.50 -8.39 -10.20
CA LYS A 380 -25.75 -9.65 -10.02
C LYS A 380 -26.69 -10.78 -9.59
N GLU A 381 -27.60 -10.53 -8.64
CA GLU A 381 -28.63 -11.52 -8.23
C GLU A 381 -29.53 -11.92 -9.40
N ALA A 382 -30.01 -10.97 -10.19
CA ALA A 382 -30.82 -11.26 -11.37
C ALA A 382 -30.07 -12.14 -12.38
N LYS A 383 -28.78 -11.88 -12.60
CA LYS A 383 -27.95 -12.70 -13.50
C LYS A 383 -27.71 -14.11 -12.96
N GLU A 384 -27.50 -14.27 -11.66
CA GLU A 384 -27.41 -15.58 -11.03
C GLU A 384 -28.72 -16.36 -11.17
N LEU A 385 -29.86 -15.71 -10.92
CA LEU A 385 -31.18 -16.31 -11.10
C LEU A 385 -31.41 -16.74 -12.54
N SER A 386 -31.07 -15.90 -13.53
CA SER A 386 -31.13 -16.23 -14.95
C SER A 386 -30.25 -17.42 -15.30
N SER A 387 -29.06 -17.54 -14.74
CA SER A 387 -28.15 -18.67 -15.03
C SER A 387 -28.67 -20.01 -14.51
N ILE A 388 -29.51 -20.01 -13.46
CA ILE A 388 -30.08 -21.22 -12.83
C ILE A 388 -31.42 -21.58 -13.44
N LEU A 389 -32.31 -20.61 -13.59
CA LEU A 389 -33.73 -20.84 -13.98
C LEU A 389 -34.08 -20.42 -15.42
N GLY A 390 -33.14 -19.78 -16.11
CA GLY A 390 -33.32 -19.20 -17.43
C GLY A 390 -33.98 -17.81 -17.42
N ASP A 391 -33.84 -17.06 -18.52
CA ASP A 391 -34.31 -15.69 -18.67
C ASP A 391 -35.82 -15.52 -18.52
N ALA A 392 -36.59 -16.59 -18.74
CA ALA A 392 -38.03 -16.59 -18.57
C ALA A 392 -38.50 -16.45 -17.12
N ALA A 393 -37.61 -16.71 -16.15
CA ALA A 393 -37.89 -16.54 -14.72
C ALA A 393 -37.73 -15.09 -14.27
N LEU A 394 -37.11 -14.23 -15.06
CA LEU A 394 -36.87 -12.83 -14.70
C LEU A 394 -38.10 -11.95 -14.96
N THR A 395 -38.42 -11.08 -14.02
CA THR A 395 -39.38 -9.99 -14.28
C THR A 395 -38.74 -8.94 -15.21
N GLU A 396 -39.56 -8.07 -15.81
CA GLU A 396 -39.05 -6.96 -16.64
C GLU A 396 -38.12 -6.02 -15.87
N THR A 397 -38.35 -5.88 -14.56
CA THR A 397 -37.47 -5.11 -13.68
C THR A 397 -36.13 -5.81 -13.47
N ASP A 398 -36.12 -7.13 -13.23
CA ASP A 398 -34.89 -7.91 -13.09
C ASP A 398 -34.02 -7.85 -14.35
N LYS A 399 -34.67 -7.92 -15.54
CA LYS A 399 -33.94 -7.75 -16.83
C LYS A 399 -33.26 -6.39 -16.93
N LYS A 400 -33.89 -5.32 -16.43
CA LYS A 400 -33.27 -3.98 -16.39
C LYS A 400 -32.10 -3.94 -15.44
N TYR A 401 -32.21 -4.54 -14.25
CA TYR A 401 -31.11 -4.65 -13.30
C TYR A 401 -29.95 -5.49 -13.85
N ALA A 402 -30.22 -6.61 -14.52
CA ALA A 402 -29.20 -7.42 -15.18
C ALA A 402 -28.46 -6.62 -16.26
N LYS A 403 -29.21 -5.87 -17.10
CA LYS A 403 -28.62 -4.95 -18.09
C LYS A 403 -27.79 -3.85 -17.43
N PHE A 404 -28.30 -3.27 -16.34
CA PHE A 404 -27.56 -2.25 -15.57
C PHE A 404 -26.22 -2.83 -15.09
N ALA A 405 -26.18 -4.05 -14.54
CA ALA A 405 -24.96 -4.66 -14.05
C ALA A 405 -23.92 -4.85 -15.18
N ASP A 406 -24.34 -5.26 -16.38
CA ASP A 406 -23.43 -5.40 -17.51
C ASP A 406 -22.85 -4.05 -17.96
N GLU A 407 -23.68 -3.03 -18.08
CA GLU A 407 -23.24 -1.69 -18.48
C GLU A 407 -22.39 -1.03 -17.37
N PHE A 408 -22.70 -1.30 -16.10
CA PHE A 408 -21.93 -0.85 -14.98
C PHE A 408 -20.51 -1.46 -14.97
N GLU A 409 -20.37 -2.77 -15.15
CA GLU A 409 -19.05 -3.43 -15.29
C GLU A 409 -18.28 -2.85 -16.47
N LYS A 410 -18.93 -2.63 -17.61
CA LYS A 410 -18.33 -2.20 -18.87
C LYS A 410 -17.94 -0.72 -18.89
N GLN A 411 -18.76 0.17 -18.37
CA GLN A 411 -18.56 1.62 -18.50
C GLN A 411 -18.03 2.27 -17.21
N TYR A 412 -18.52 1.83 -16.04
CA TYR A 412 -18.16 2.47 -14.77
C TYR A 412 -16.90 1.86 -14.15
N VAL A 413 -16.87 0.53 -14.02
CA VAL A 413 -15.71 -0.16 -13.42
C VAL A 413 -14.56 -0.22 -14.44
N SER A 414 -14.83 -0.64 -15.67
CA SER A 414 -13.81 -0.67 -16.73
C SER A 414 -13.56 0.72 -17.28
N GLN A 415 -12.35 1.22 -17.07
CA GLN A 415 -11.93 2.53 -17.61
C GLN A 415 -10.54 2.52 -18.25
N GLY A 416 -9.78 1.41 -18.12
CA GLY A 416 -8.39 1.34 -18.57
C GLY A 416 -7.41 2.00 -17.59
N PHE A 417 -6.12 1.65 -17.70
CA PHE A 417 -5.09 2.15 -16.79
C PHE A 417 -4.56 3.55 -17.12
N ASP A 418 -4.87 4.08 -18.29
CA ASP A 418 -4.40 5.41 -18.73
C ASP A 418 -5.47 6.51 -18.55
N VAL A 419 -6.67 6.13 -18.14
CA VAL A 419 -7.80 7.07 -18.00
C VAL A 419 -7.85 7.60 -16.57
N ASN A 420 -7.91 8.92 -16.44
CA ASN A 420 -8.09 9.63 -15.19
C ASN A 420 -9.48 10.30 -15.20
N ARG A 421 -10.43 9.76 -14.45
CA ARG A 421 -11.77 10.34 -14.29
C ARG A 421 -11.82 11.15 -13.01
N ASN A 422 -12.21 12.41 -13.11
CA ASN A 422 -12.46 13.19 -11.91
C ASN A 422 -13.79 12.77 -11.25
N ILE A 423 -14.05 13.25 -10.03
CA ILE A 423 -15.22 12.84 -9.27
C ILE A 423 -16.53 13.28 -9.93
N GLU A 424 -16.57 14.44 -10.59
CA GLU A 424 -17.74 14.92 -11.31
C GLU A 424 -18.08 13.99 -12.48
N GLU A 425 -17.08 13.69 -13.33
CA GLU A 425 -17.23 12.72 -14.44
C GLU A 425 -17.68 11.35 -13.94
N THR A 426 -17.16 10.90 -12.80
CA THR A 426 -17.52 9.63 -12.17
C THR A 426 -19.00 9.62 -11.75
N LEU A 427 -19.47 10.68 -11.09
CA LEU A 427 -20.86 10.79 -10.65
C LEU A 427 -21.82 10.97 -11.84
N ASP A 428 -21.45 11.76 -12.83
CA ASP A 428 -22.27 11.94 -14.06
C ASP A 428 -22.40 10.63 -14.82
N LEU A 429 -21.33 9.84 -14.92
CA LEU A 429 -21.40 8.50 -15.50
C LEU A 429 -22.33 7.58 -14.69
N GLY A 430 -22.30 7.69 -13.34
CA GLY A 430 -23.23 6.98 -12.46
C GLY A 430 -24.68 7.33 -12.78
N TRP A 431 -25.02 8.61 -12.90
CA TRP A 431 -26.36 9.08 -13.27
C TRP A 431 -26.78 8.60 -14.65
N LYS A 432 -25.89 8.67 -15.63
CA LYS A 432 -26.15 8.12 -16.98
C LYS A 432 -26.55 6.65 -16.96
N LEU A 433 -25.90 5.85 -16.13
CA LEU A 433 -26.21 4.42 -16.01
C LEU A 433 -27.53 4.20 -15.26
N LEU A 434 -27.83 5.00 -14.24
CA LEU A 434 -29.09 4.90 -13.49
C LEU A 434 -30.32 5.15 -14.35
N LYS A 435 -30.22 5.83 -15.50
CA LYS A 435 -31.29 5.98 -16.50
C LYS A 435 -31.78 4.65 -17.11
N ILE A 436 -31.02 3.57 -16.99
CA ILE A 436 -31.45 2.22 -17.41
C ILE A 436 -32.61 1.72 -16.54
N LEU A 437 -32.64 2.16 -15.29
CA LEU A 437 -33.67 1.78 -14.32
C LEU A 437 -34.85 2.76 -14.34
N PRO A 438 -36.08 2.28 -14.09
CA PRO A 438 -37.21 3.19 -13.94
C PRO A 438 -37.04 4.10 -12.72
N LYS A 439 -37.53 5.33 -12.80
CA LYS A 439 -37.47 6.33 -11.71
C LYS A 439 -37.97 5.78 -10.36
N SER A 440 -39.00 4.91 -10.40
CA SER A 440 -39.55 4.25 -9.22
C SER A 440 -38.58 3.32 -8.49
N GLU A 441 -37.49 2.90 -9.13
CA GLU A 441 -36.44 2.07 -8.52
C GLU A 441 -35.29 2.87 -7.91
N LEU A 442 -35.25 4.19 -8.10
CA LEU A 442 -34.24 5.06 -7.53
C LEU A 442 -34.54 5.43 -6.05
N LYS A 443 -34.84 4.42 -5.25
CA LYS A 443 -35.35 4.55 -3.86
C LYS A 443 -34.33 5.04 -2.84
N ARG A 444 -33.04 5.07 -3.20
CA ARG A 444 -31.94 5.48 -2.30
C ARG A 444 -31.45 6.90 -2.58
N ILE A 445 -32.08 7.60 -3.51
CA ILE A 445 -31.73 8.96 -3.90
C ILE A 445 -32.92 9.87 -3.56
N ARG A 446 -32.61 11.02 -2.98
CA ARG A 446 -33.60 12.06 -2.69
C ARG A 446 -34.17 12.64 -3.97
N ASP A 447 -35.47 12.96 -3.97
CA ASP A 447 -36.18 13.49 -5.14
C ASP A 447 -35.53 14.74 -5.72
N GLU A 448 -35.03 15.64 -4.86
CA GLU A 448 -34.30 16.86 -5.28
C GLU A 448 -33.09 16.59 -6.18
N TYR A 449 -32.39 15.48 -5.95
CA TYR A 449 -31.26 15.10 -6.78
C TYR A 449 -31.69 14.37 -8.04
N ILE A 450 -32.78 13.61 -7.98
CA ILE A 450 -33.36 12.98 -9.17
C ILE A 450 -33.79 14.06 -10.16
N GLU A 451 -34.50 15.09 -9.69
CA GLU A 451 -34.91 16.24 -10.53
C GLU A 451 -33.70 17.01 -11.09
N LYS A 452 -32.67 17.21 -10.27
CA LYS A 452 -31.49 17.98 -10.65
C LYS A 452 -30.56 17.29 -11.65
N TYR A 453 -30.34 15.98 -11.47
CA TYR A 453 -29.29 15.26 -12.20
C TYR A 453 -29.81 14.23 -13.21
N LEU A 454 -31.02 13.67 -13.05
CA LEU A 454 -31.58 12.73 -14.00
C LEU A 454 -32.17 13.44 -15.22
N GLU A 455 -32.74 14.63 -15.05
CA GLU A 455 -33.50 15.35 -16.08
C GLU A 455 -32.64 16.35 -16.90
N LYS A 456 -31.46 16.75 -16.40
CA LYS A 456 -30.59 17.74 -17.05
C LYS A 456 -30.16 17.44 -18.49
N ASP A 457 -30.10 16.18 -18.90
CA ASP A 457 -29.65 15.79 -20.24
C ASP A 457 -30.79 15.83 -21.30
N GLU A 458 -32.02 16.10 -20.93
CA GLU A 458 -33.15 16.22 -21.90
C GLU A 458 -33.27 17.64 -22.47
N GLU A 459 -32.69 18.65 -21.78
CA GLU A 459 -32.72 20.05 -22.24
C GLU A 459 -31.50 20.44 -23.12
N GLU A 460 -30.44 19.62 -23.15
CA GLU A 460 -29.23 19.87 -23.97
C GLU A 460 -29.25 19.12 -25.34
N LYS A 461 -30.35 18.53 -25.74
CA LYS A 461 -30.60 17.97 -27.07
C LYS A 461 -31.67 18.76 -27.81
#